data_3550e9fbfbb73a61b06ceb3d75e54da3
#
_entry.id   3550e9fbfbb73a61b06ceb3d75e54da3
#
_cell.length_a   1.000
_cell.length_b   1.000
_cell.length_c   1.000
_cell.angle_alpha   90.00
_cell.angle_beta   90.00
_cell.angle_gamma   90.00
#
_symmetry.space_group_name_H-M   'P 1'
#
loop_
_entity.id
_entity.type
_entity.pdbx_description
1 polymer ?
#
loop_
_entity_poly.entity_id
_entity_poly.type
_entity_poly.pdbx_seq_one_letter_code
_entity_poly.pdbx_strand_id
1 'polypeptide(L)'
;MSYFDDVYKLVVEKNPAQPEFHQAVKEVLESLRVVIEANEEKFKKDALLERLTTPERQILFRVPWVDDKGQVQVNNGFRVQFNSAIGPYKGGLRLHPSVNLGIIKFLGFEQIFKNSLTGLPIGGGKGGSDFDPKGKSDREVMAFCQSFINELYRHIGADTDVPAGDIGTGAREIGYMYGQYKKLTGLYEGVLTGKGLSYGGSLARTQATGYGLLYMTDEMLKCNGVSLKGKTVAVSGSGNVAIYAIEKAWQLGAKPVTCSDSTGWVYDPEGIDVALLKEVKEVNRARLTEYAAKRPSAQYHDKATEKNNQWTVKVDVALPCATQNELNLDDAKTLVSNGVIAVCEGANMPTTLEATEYFQKNGVYFVPGKAANAGGVATSALEMSQNSERLSWTFEEVDAKLKDIMVNIFHNLDDASKKYGLEGNYVAGANIAGFLKVADAMNAQGIV
;
A
#
# COMPACT_ATOMS: atom_id res chain seq x y z
N MET A 1 -16.96 28.49 -11.41
CA MET A 1 -16.49 27.25 -10.79
C MET A 1 -14.96 27.27 -10.92
N SER A 2 -14.23 26.72 -9.96
CA SER A 2 -12.76 26.61 -10.07
C SER A 2 -12.38 25.55 -11.12
N TYR A 3 -11.16 25.58 -11.62
CA TYR A 3 -10.67 24.54 -12.55
C TYR A 3 -10.83 23.13 -11.97
N PHE A 4 -10.61 23.00 -10.67
CA PHE A 4 -10.88 21.77 -9.95
C PHE A 4 -12.34 21.29 -10.11
N ASP A 5 -13.32 22.18 -9.88
CA ASP A 5 -14.73 21.83 -9.94
C ASP A 5 -15.15 21.37 -11.36
N ASP A 6 -14.62 22.05 -12.39
CA ASP A 6 -14.89 21.73 -13.79
C ASP A 6 -14.34 20.33 -14.15
N VAL A 7 -13.10 20.02 -13.72
CA VAL A 7 -12.49 18.69 -13.95
C VAL A 7 -13.21 17.60 -13.19
N TYR A 8 -13.54 17.83 -11.91
CA TYR A 8 -14.26 16.83 -11.12
C TYR A 8 -15.64 16.52 -11.73
N LYS A 9 -16.38 17.55 -12.16
CA LYS A 9 -17.65 17.36 -12.86
C LYS A 9 -17.47 16.50 -14.12
N LEU A 10 -16.46 16.79 -14.93
CA LEU A 10 -16.14 16.02 -16.13
C LEU A 10 -15.82 14.55 -15.80
N VAL A 11 -15.07 14.29 -14.71
CA VAL A 11 -14.78 12.92 -14.25
C VAL A 11 -16.06 12.16 -13.91
N VAL A 12 -16.99 12.78 -13.18
CA VAL A 12 -18.28 12.16 -12.83
C VAL A 12 -19.11 11.86 -14.06
N GLU A 13 -19.20 12.80 -14.98
CA GLU A 13 -19.98 12.66 -16.23
C GLU A 13 -19.43 11.54 -17.14
N LYS A 14 -18.10 11.45 -17.27
CA LYS A 14 -17.45 10.44 -18.14
C LYS A 14 -17.38 9.04 -17.52
N ASN A 15 -17.60 8.90 -16.23
CA ASN A 15 -17.45 7.63 -15.52
C ASN A 15 -18.73 7.29 -14.72
N PRO A 16 -19.88 7.16 -15.35
CA PRO A 16 -21.13 6.85 -14.66
C PRO A 16 -21.01 5.52 -13.89
N ALA A 17 -21.64 5.42 -12.73
CA ALA A 17 -21.67 4.24 -11.86
C ALA A 17 -20.30 3.77 -11.33
N GLN A 18 -19.34 4.71 -11.14
CA GLN A 18 -18.03 4.42 -10.54
C GLN A 18 -17.78 5.28 -9.27
N PRO A 19 -18.60 5.14 -8.22
CA PRO A 19 -18.55 6.02 -7.05
C PRO A 19 -17.21 5.99 -6.32
N GLU A 20 -16.53 4.83 -6.25
CA GLU A 20 -15.22 4.70 -5.61
C GLU A 20 -14.16 5.53 -6.35
N PHE A 21 -14.22 5.55 -7.68
CA PHE A 21 -13.32 6.36 -8.48
C PHE A 21 -13.61 7.86 -8.33
N HIS A 22 -14.91 8.25 -8.31
CA HIS A 22 -15.29 9.65 -8.08
C HIS A 22 -14.77 10.16 -6.72
N GLN A 23 -14.94 9.35 -5.67
CA GLN A 23 -14.49 9.70 -4.33
C GLN A 23 -12.97 9.88 -4.28
N ALA A 24 -12.20 8.93 -4.83
CA ALA A 24 -10.75 9.01 -4.84
C ALA A 24 -10.23 10.24 -5.58
N VAL A 25 -10.80 10.56 -6.74
CA VAL A 25 -10.43 11.76 -7.50
C VAL A 25 -10.75 13.03 -6.69
N LYS A 26 -11.93 13.10 -6.08
CA LYS A 26 -12.33 14.25 -5.26
C LYS A 26 -11.36 14.47 -4.10
N GLU A 27 -11.08 13.45 -3.32
CA GLU A 27 -10.21 13.52 -2.13
C GLU A 27 -8.77 13.95 -2.51
N VAL A 28 -8.22 13.38 -3.56
CA VAL A 28 -6.87 13.74 -4.01
C VAL A 28 -6.85 15.17 -4.53
N LEU A 29 -7.74 15.55 -5.46
CA LEU A 29 -7.74 16.88 -6.04
C LEU A 29 -8.06 17.98 -5.01
N GLU A 30 -8.93 17.73 -4.02
CA GLU A 30 -9.17 18.66 -2.91
C GLU A 30 -7.92 18.91 -2.07
N SER A 31 -7.15 17.87 -1.79
CA SER A 31 -5.87 18.02 -1.07
C SER A 31 -4.80 18.77 -1.87
N LEU A 32 -4.97 18.86 -3.19
CA LEU A 32 -4.08 19.57 -4.11
C LEU A 32 -4.56 21.00 -4.44
N ARG A 33 -5.69 21.45 -3.89
CA ARG A 33 -6.32 22.73 -4.24
C ARG A 33 -5.33 23.90 -4.19
N VAL A 34 -4.54 24.00 -3.12
CA VAL A 34 -3.54 25.07 -2.96
C VAL A 34 -2.51 25.09 -4.09
N VAL A 35 -2.11 23.94 -4.59
CA VAL A 35 -1.15 23.80 -5.70
C VAL A 35 -1.81 24.10 -7.03
N ILE A 36 -3.04 23.62 -7.22
CA ILE A 36 -3.82 23.80 -8.45
C ILE A 36 -4.13 25.29 -8.64
N GLU A 37 -4.62 25.98 -7.62
CA GLU A 37 -4.94 27.42 -7.67
C GLU A 37 -3.70 28.27 -7.92
N ALA A 38 -2.56 27.94 -7.33
CA ALA A 38 -1.30 28.63 -7.56
C ALA A 38 -0.73 28.47 -8.99
N ASN A 39 -1.21 27.48 -9.75
CA ASN A 39 -0.69 27.13 -11.09
C ASN A 39 -1.83 26.96 -12.12
N GLU A 40 -3.02 27.51 -11.87
CA GLU A 40 -4.23 27.22 -12.63
C GLU A 40 -4.07 27.45 -14.13
N GLU A 41 -3.56 28.61 -14.54
CA GLU A 41 -3.37 28.95 -15.96
C GLU A 41 -2.48 27.95 -16.70
N LYS A 42 -1.35 27.55 -16.05
CA LYS A 42 -0.42 26.58 -16.61
C LYS A 42 -1.06 25.20 -16.75
N PHE A 43 -1.71 24.72 -15.70
CA PHE A 43 -2.31 23.38 -15.71
C PHE A 43 -3.50 23.28 -16.64
N LYS A 44 -4.31 24.33 -16.74
CA LYS A 44 -5.47 24.40 -17.62
C LYS A 44 -5.06 24.45 -19.10
N LYS A 45 -3.99 25.19 -19.42
CA LYS A 45 -3.46 25.28 -20.79
C LYS A 45 -3.09 23.90 -21.35
N ASP A 46 -2.51 23.04 -20.53
CA ASP A 46 -2.02 21.73 -20.93
C ASP A 46 -3.02 20.60 -20.60
N ALA A 47 -4.23 20.94 -20.15
CA ALA A 47 -5.26 20.00 -19.68
C ALA A 47 -4.68 18.95 -18.70
N LEU A 48 -3.80 19.40 -17.77
CA LEU A 48 -3.01 18.51 -16.92
C LEU A 48 -3.90 17.64 -16.04
N LEU A 49 -4.92 18.21 -15.39
CA LEU A 49 -5.79 17.45 -14.49
C LEU A 49 -6.71 16.49 -15.24
N GLU A 50 -7.18 16.87 -16.42
CA GLU A 50 -7.97 16.00 -17.30
C GLU A 50 -7.16 14.79 -17.74
N ARG A 51 -5.90 14.99 -18.13
CA ARG A 51 -4.98 13.88 -18.48
C ARG A 51 -4.63 13.03 -17.26
N LEU A 52 -4.39 13.65 -16.11
CA LEU A 52 -4.07 12.94 -14.87
C LEU A 52 -5.22 12.06 -14.37
N THR A 53 -6.47 12.50 -14.55
CA THR A 53 -7.67 11.78 -14.10
C THR A 53 -8.25 10.82 -15.15
N THR A 54 -7.66 10.78 -16.35
CA THR A 54 -8.05 9.86 -17.42
C THR A 54 -6.96 8.79 -17.58
N PRO A 55 -7.27 7.48 -17.39
CA PRO A 55 -6.28 6.44 -17.62
C PRO A 55 -5.77 6.44 -19.06
N GLU A 56 -4.47 6.21 -19.26
CA GLU A 56 -3.90 6.09 -20.60
C GLU A 56 -4.46 4.90 -21.36
N ARG A 57 -4.71 3.77 -20.67
CA ARG A 57 -5.35 2.57 -21.25
C ARG A 57 -6.17 1.81 -20.23
N GLN A 58 -7.26 1.19 -20.71
CA GLN A 58 -8.09 0.27 -19.95
C GLN A 58 -8.26 -1.01 -20.75
N ILE A 59 -7.80 -2.13 -20.22
CA ILE A 59 -7.83 -3.44 -20.86
C ILE A 59 -8.82 -4.30 -20.09
N LEU A 60 -9.91 -4.68 -20.75
CA LEU A 60 -10.97 -5.53 -20.21
C LEU A 60 -11.00 -6.82 -21.04
N PHE A 61 -11.03 -7.96 -20.38
CA PHE A 61 -11.01 -9.24 -21.06
C PHE A 61 -11.74 -10.33 -20.29
N ARG A 62 -12.14 -11.35 -21.01
CA ARG A 62 -12.80 -12.55 -20.47
C ARG A 62 -11.75 -13.58 -20.07
N VAL A 63 -11.93 -14.21 -18.90
CA VAL A 63 -11.03 -15.24 -18.36
C VAL A 63 -11.81 -16.56 -18.18
N PRO A 64 -11.86 -17.42 -19.21
CA PRO A 64 -12.48 -18.75 -19.09
C PRO A 64 -11.47 -19.75 -18.52
N TRP A 65 -11.89 -20.58 -17.56
CA TRP A 65 -11.08 -21.63 -16.97
C TRP A 65 -11.95 -22.82 -16.57
N VAL A 66 -11.35 -23.98 -16.32
CA VAL A 66 -12.07 -25.21 -15.99
C VAL A 66 -11.80 -25.58 -14.54
N ASP A 67 -12.87 -25.80 -13.77
CA ASP A 67 -12.81 -26.20 -12.37
C ASP A 67 -12.49 -27.69 -12.19
N ASP A 68 -12.33 -28.11 -10.93
CA ASP A 68 -12.01 -29.49 -10.58
C ASP A 68 -13.10 -30.50 -10.94
N LYS A 69 -14.32 -30.00 -11.19
CA LYS A 69 -15.46 -30.82 -11.66
C LYS A 69 -15.55 -30.90 -13.17
N GLY A 70 -14.62 -30.29 -13.91
CA GLY A 70 -14.62 -30.23 -15.36
C GLY A 70 -15.61 -29.21 -15.93
N GLN A 71 -16.14 -28.30 -15.13
CA GLN A 71 -17.08 -27.27 -15.58
C GLN A 71 -16.32 -26.00 -15.98
N VAL A 72 -16.78 -25.37 -17.07
CA VAL A 72 -16.23 -24.10 -17.54
C VAL A 72 -16.74 -22.97 -16.64
N GLN A 73 -15.82 -22.21 -16.09
CA GLN A 73 -16.05 -20.99 -15.33
C GLN A 73 -15.59 -19.78 -16.17
N VAL A 74 -16.23 -18.64 -15.97
CA VAL A 74 -15.90 -17.39 -16.69
C VAL A 74 -15.83 -16.24 -15.71
N ASN A 75 -14.69 -15.58 -15.68
CA ASN A 75 -14.46 -14.35 -14.91
C ASN A 75 -14.12 -13.17 -15.81
N ASN A 76 -14.20 -11.97 -15.26
CA ASN A 76 -13.76 -10.74 -15.90
C ASN A 76 -12.35 -10.38 -15.45
N GLY A 77 -11.47 -10.05 -16.39
CA GLY A 77 -10.14 -9.54 -16.13
C GLY A 77 -10.04 -8.06 -16.44
N PHE A 78 -9.26 -7.34 -15.63
CA PHE A 78 -9.06 -5.89 -15.74
C PHE A 78 -7.58 -5.54 -15.60
N ARG A 79 -7.08 -4.64 -16.46
CA ARG A 79 -5.82 -3.92 -16.26
C ARG A 79 -6.00 -2.47 -16.66
N VAL A 80 -5.80 -1.56 -15.71
CA VAL A 80 -5.80 -0.12 -15.94
C VAL A 80 -4.36 0.36 -15.88
N GLN A 81 -3.84 0.76 -17.04
CA GLN A 81 -2.57 1.43 -17.23
C GLN A 81 -2.85 2.91 -17.11
N PHE A 82 -2.63 3.46 -15.89
CA PHE A 82 -3.19 4.76 -15.56
C PHE A 82 -2.31 5.91 -16.01
N ASN A 83 -1.03 5.91 -15.63
CA ASN A 83 -0.09 6.98 -15.96
C ASN A 83 1.34 6.43 -16.01
N SER A 84 2.04 6.68 -17.11
CA SER A 84 3.41 6.21 -17.37
C SER A 84 4.46 7.34 -17.36
N ALA A 85 4.10 8.57 -17.00
CA ALA A 85 4.99 9.71 -17.09
C ALA A 85 6.32 9.56 -16.33
N ILE A 86 6.34 8.78 -15.24
CA ILE A 86 7.54 8.57 -14.43
C ILE A 86 8.14 7.16 -14.54
N GLY A 87 7.61 6.31 -15.41
CA GLY A 87 8.13 4.96 -15.64
C GLY A 87 7.04 3.96 -16.03
N PRO A 88 7.39 2.68 -16.21
CA PRO A 88 6.43 1.64 -16.57
C PRO A 88 5.29 1.56 -15.56
N TYR A 89 4.08 1.22 -16.04
CA TYR A 89 2.94 1.07 -15.14
C TYR A 89 3.24 0.02 -14.08
N LYS A 90 2.94 0.33 -12.82
CA LYS A 90 3.23 -0.55 -11.68
C LYS A 90 2.07 -0.58 -10.73
N GLY A 91 1.64 -1.79 -10.37
CA GLY A 91 0.62 -2.00 -9.34
C GLY A 91 0.06 -3.41 -9.32
N GLY A 92 -0.55 -3.77 -8.20
CA GLY A 92 -0.99 -5.13 -7.91
C GLY A 92 -2.17 -5.62 -8.75
N LEU A 93 -2.35 -6.93 -8.73
CA LEU A 93 -3.52 -7.64 -9.26
C LEU A 93 -4.40 -8.09 -8.09
N ARG A 94 -5.60 -7.55 -7.98
CA ARG A 94 -6.57 -7.95 -6.94
C ARG A 94 -7.47 -9.06 -7.44
N LEU A 95 -7.52 -10.19 -6.72
CA LEU A 95 -8.43 -11.30 -6.98
C LEU A 95 -9.46 -11.37 -5.84
N HIS A 96 -10.65 -10.84 -6.12
CA HIS A 96 -11.73 -10.79 -5.14
C HIS A 96 -13.08 -10.60 -5.85
N PRO A 97 -14.18 -11.23 -5.38
CA PRO A 97 -15.50 -11.12 -6.02
C PRO A 97 -16.05 -9.69 -6.20
N SER A 98 -15.60 -8.75 -5.37
CA SER A 98 -16.03 -7.34 -5.47
C SER A 98 -15.34 -6.56 -6.58
N VAL A 99 -14.33 -7.12 -7.25
CA VAL A 99 -13.56 -6.40 -8.26
C VAL A 99 -14.42 -6.03 -9.46
N ASN A 100 -14.40 -4.75 -9.80
CA ASN A 100 -15.01 -4.17 -11.00
C ASN A 100 -14.11 -3.04 -11.53
N LEU A 101 -14.46 -2.49 -12.68
CA LEU A 101 -13.66 -1.46 -13.33
C LEU A 101 -13.50 -0.19 -12.46
N GLY A 102 -14.55 0.24 -11.77
CA GLY A 102 -14.50 1.42 -10.89
C GLY A 102 -13.49 1.27 -9.77
N ILE A 103 -13.49 0.11 -9.11
CA ILE A 103 -12.51 -0.25 -8.06
C ILE A 103 -11.09 -0.27 -8.63
N ILE A 104 -10.87 -0.89 -9.78
CA ILE A 104 -9.53 -0.95 -10.39
C ILE A 104 -9.05 0.43 -10.82
N LYS A 105 -9.94 1.29 -11.32
CA LYS A 105 -9.62 2.68 -11.67
C LYS A 105 -9.23 3.51 -10.45
N PHE A 106 -10.02 3.45 -9.36
CA PHE A 106 -9.68 4.20 -8.17
C PHE A 106 -8.33 3.77 -7.59
N LEU A 107 -8.09 2.47 -7.51
CA LEU A 107 -6.82 1.92 -7.02
C LEU A 107 -5.64 2.30 -7.94
N GLY A 108 -5.86 2.31 -9.26
CA GLY A 108 -4.85 2.73 -10.24
C GLY A 108 -4.51 4.21 -10.14
N PHE A 109 -5.50 5.06 -9.91
CA PHE A 109 -5.32 6.48 -9.70
C PHE A 109 -4.50 6.79 -8.44
N GLU A 110 -4.86 6.19 -7.31
CA GLU A 110 -4.08 6.34 -6.06
C GLU A 110 -2.66 5.80 -6.19
N GLN A 111 -2.47 4.73 -6.99
CA GLN A 111 -1.17 4.12 -7.21
C GLN A 111 -0.18 5.08 -7.88
N ILE A 112 -0.64 6.03 -8.71
CA ILE A 112 0.22 7.07 -9.33
C ILE A 112 1.00 7.82 -8.25
N PHE A 113 0.30 8.34 -7.26
CA PHE A 113 0.88 9.18 -6.20
C PHE A 113 1.74 8.36 -5.24
N LYS A 114 1.29 7.16 -4.89
CA LYS A 114 2.05 6.25 -4.04
C LYS A 114 3.40 5.87 -4.67
N ASN A 115 3.40 5.51 -5.95
CA ASN A 115 4.62 5.15 -6.66
C ASN A 115 5.56 6.34 -6.83
N SER A 116 5.00 7.50 -7.16
CA SER A 116 5.75 8.74 -7.32
C SER A 116 6.53 9.13 -6.06
N LEU A 117 5.97 8.91 -4.86
CA LEU A 117 6.64 9.20 -3.59
C LEU A 117 7.93 8.39 -3.41
N THR A 118 8.02 7.18 -3.95
CA THR A 118 9.22 6.34 -3.80
C THR A 118 10.48 6.95 -4.44
N GLY A 119 10.32 7.94 -5.32
CA GLY A 119 11.43 8.49 -6.09
C GLY A 119 11.91 7.59 -7.25
N LEU A 120 11.43 6.35 -7.32
CA LEU A 120 11.83 5.35 -8.31
C LEU A 120 11.06 5.52 -9.64
N PRO A 121 11.62 5.07 -10.77
CA PRO A 121 11.02 5.22 -12.10
C PRO A 121 9.91 4.18 -12.33
N ILE A 122 8.79 4.33 -11.65
CA ILE A 122 7.61 3.47 -11.76
C ILE A 122 6.35 4.33 -11.86
N GLY A 123 5.56 4.10 -12.89
CA GLY A 123 4.26 4.74 -13.12
C GLY A 123 3.13 4.10 -12.32
N GLY A 124 1.90 4.51 -12.58
CA GLY A 124 0.71 4.01 -11.91
C GLY A 124 -0.10 3.03 -12.77
N GLY A 125 -0.43 1.89 -12.21
CA GLY A 125 -1.33 0.92 -12.82
C GLY A 125 -1.99 0.02 -11.79
N LYS A 126 -3.08 -0.64 -12.15
CA LYS A 126 -3.79 -1.59 -11.31
C LYS A 126 -4.53 -2.62 -12.16
N GLY A 127 -4.70 -3.80 -11.62
CA GLY A 127 -5.47 -4.83 -12.30
C GLY A 127 -6.16 -5.79 -11.33
N GLY A 128 -6.83 -6.77 -11.88
CA GLY A 128 -7.47 -7.80 -11.07
C GLY A 128 -8.59 -8.51 -11.81
N SER A 129 -9.35 -9.28 -11.05
CA SER A 129 -10.49 -10.06 -11.51
C SER A 129 -11.50 -10.27 -10.38
N ASP A 130 -12.76 -10.48 -10.75
CA ASP A 130 -13.82 -10.94 -9.86
C ASP A 130 -13.68 -12.41 -9.41
N PHE A 131 -12.57 -13.06 -9.75
CA PHE A 131 -12.23 -14.40 -9.29
C PHE A 131 -11.96 -14.43 -7.78
N ASP A 132 -12.53 -15.43 -7.08
CA ASP A 132 -12.27 -15.68 -5.67
C ASP A 132 -11.33 -16.89 -5.50
N PRO A 133 -10.07 -16.71 -5.08
CA PRO A 133 -9.14 -17.82 -4.85
C PRO A 133 -9.44 -18.62 -3.58
N LYS A 134 -10.30 -18.11 -2.69
CA LYS A 134 -10.61 -18.81 -1.44
C LYS A 134 -11.34 -20.11 -1.70
N GLY A 135 -10.87 -21.19 -1.07
CA GLY A 135 -11.47 -22.53 -1.21
C GLY A 135 -11.24 -23.20 -2.56
N LYS A 136 -10.46 -22.58 -3.46
CA LYS A 136 -10.05 -23.21 -4.72
C LYS A 136 -8.82 -24.07 -4.55
N SER A 137 -8.74 -25.15 -5.31
CA SER A 137 -7.53 -25.99 -5.38
C SER A 137 -6.39 -25.24 -6.08
N ASP A 138 -5.16 -25.70 -5.87
CA ASP A 138 -4.00 -25.17 -6.57
C ASP A 138 -4.13 -25.33 -8.10
N ARG A 139 -4.77 -26.41 -8.56
CA ARG A 139 -5.03 -26.65 -9.97
C ARG A 139 -6.03 -25.64 -10.55
N GLU A 140 -7.10 -25.31 -9.84
CA GLU A 140 -8.09 -24.33 -10.24
C GLU A 140 -7.46 -22.92 -10.30
N VAL A 141 -6.70 -22.55 -9.26
CA VAL A 141 -5.99 -21.26 -9.22
C VAL A 141 -4.97 -21.16 -10.36
N MET A 142 -4.23 -22.23 -10.63
CA MET A 142 -3.27 -22.27 -11.75
C MET A 142 -3.98 -22.12 -13.10
N ALA A 143 -5.09 -22.82 -13.31
CA ALA A 143 -5.89 -22.73 -14.55
C ALA A 143 -6.40 -21.31 -14.78
N PHE A 144 -6.93 -20.67 -13.73
CA PHE A 144 -7.33 -19.26 -13.78
C PHE A 144 -6.15 -18.33 -14.12
N CYS A 145 -5.03 -18.45 -13.40
CA CYS A 145 -3.85 -17.59 -13.61
C CYS A 145 -3.28 -17.72 -15.04
N GLN A 146 -3.25 -18.93 -15.57
CA GLN A 146 -2.79 -19.17 -16.94
C GLN A 146 -3.74 -18.53 -17.96
N SER A 147 -5.05 -18.70 -17.78
CA SER A 147 -6.05 -18.06 -18.66
C SER A 147 -5.99 -16.54 -18.59
N PHE A 148 -5.83 -15.98 -17.38
CA PHE A 148 -5.69 -14.54 -17.17
C PHE A 148 -4.46 -13.98 -17.93
N ILE A 149 -3.33 -14.65 -17.86
CA ILE A 149 -2.11 -14.22 -18.57
C ILE A 149 -2.20 -14.43 -20.08
N ASN A 150 -2.94 -15.42 -20.57
CA ASN A 150 -3.17 -15.59 -22.02
C ASN A 150 -3.74 -14.33 -22.69
N GLU A 151 -4.54 -13.57 -21.98
CA GLU A 151 -5.08 -12.30 -22.46
C GLU A 151 -4.15 -11.11 -22.17
N LEU A 152 -3.55 -11.09 -20.97
CA LEU A 152 -2.81 -9.92 -20.49
C LEU A 152 -1.37 -9.82 -21.03
N TYR A 153 -0.72 -10.92 -21.42
CA TYR A 153 0.74 -10.94 -21.71
C TYR A 153 1.19 -9.97 -22.78
N ARG A 154 0.33 -9.61 -23.75
CA ARG A 154 0.65 -8.66 -24.81
C ARG A 154 0.74 -7.21 -24.33
N HIS A 155 0.27 -6.95 -23.14
CA HIS A 155 0.12 -5.60 -22.58
C HIS A 155 1.05 -5.33 -21.40
N ILE A 156 1.79 -6.35 -20.94
CA ILE A 156 2.73 -6.27 -19.82
C ILE A 156 4.15 -6.64 -20.26
N GLY A 157 5.13 -6.23 -19.48
CA GLY A 157 6.54 -6.48 -19.76
C GLY A 157 7.42 -5.67 -18.82
N ALA A 158 8.71 -5.99 -18.75
CA ALA A 158 9.66 -5.38 -17.82
C ALA A 158 9.72 -3.86 -17.91
N ASP A 159 9.60 -3.30 -19.12
CA ASP A 159 9.75 -1.88 -19.40
C ASP A 159 8.43 -1.18 -19.77
N THR A 160 7.32 -1.91 -19.78
CA THR A 160 6.00 -1.36 -20.12
C THR A 160 5.03 -1.35 -18.95
N ASP A 161 4.78 -2.52 -18.37
CA ASP A 161 3.82 -2.68 -17.28
C ASP A 161 4.20 -3.90 -16.42
N VAL A 162 4.44 -3.67 -15.15
CA VAL A 162 4.92 -4.69 -14.20
C VAL A 162 3.89 -4.89 -13.09
N PRO A 163 2.97 -5.85 -13.24
CA PRO A 163 2.02 -6.19 -12.19
C PRO A 163 2.70 -6.78 -10.95
N ALA A 164 1.98 -6.79 -9.84
CA ALA A 164 2.43 -7.31 -8.54
C ALA A 164 1.31 -8.04 -7.80
N GLY A 165 1.62 -8.57 -6.62
CA GLY A 165 0.62 -9.09 -5.70
C GLY A 165 -0.27 -8.00 -5.09
N ASP A 166 -1.48 -8.39 -4.72
CA ASP A 166 -2.47 -7.63 -3.97
C ASP A 166 -3.41 -8.61 -3.24
N ILE A 167 -4.58 -8.18 -2.76
CA ILE A 167 -5.58 -9.07 -2.16
C ILE A 167 -5.87 -10.26 -3.10
N GLY A 168 -5.76 -11.46 -2.58
CA GLY A 168 -5.99 -12.71 -3.33
C GLY A 168 -4.87 -13.11 -4.30
N THR A 169 -3.80 -12.33 -4.41
CA THR A 169 -2.65 -12.63 -5.28
C THR A 169 -1.36 -12.62 -4.47
N GLY A 170 -0.90 -13.78 -4.10
CA GLY A 170 0.37 -13.99 -3.39
C GLY A 170 1.46 -14.59 -4.29
N ALA A 171 2.50 -15.12 -3.66
CA ALA A 171 3.64 -15.71 -4.36
C ALA A 171 3.24 -16.91 -5.25
N ARG A 172 2.23 -17.68 -4.86
CA ARG A 172 1.68 -18.80 -5.63
C ARG A 172 1.10 -18.32 -6.97
N GLU A 173 0.19 -17.35 -6.91
CA GLU A 173 -0.47 -16.79 -8.09
C GLU A 173 0.54 -16.09 -9.01
N ILE A 174 1.46 -15.31 -8.44
CA ILE A 174 2.55 -14.68 -9.19
C ILE A 174 3.42 -15.74 -9.89
N GLY A 175 3.71 -16.84 -9.22
CA GLY A 175 4.46 -17.96 -9.82
C GLY A 175 3.76 -18.55 -11.02
N TYR A 176 2.47 -18.87 -10.91
CA TYR A 176 1.68 -19.40 -12.03
C TYR A 176 1.59 -18.42 -13.19
N MET A 177 1.36 -17.15 -12.90
CA MET A 177 1.31 -16.08 -13.92
C MET A 177 2.66 -15.90 -14.62
N TYR A 178 3.76 -15.88 -13.87
CA TYR A 178 5.12 -15.75 -14.43
C TYR A 178 5.50 -16.93 -15.32
N GLY A 179 5.21 -18.15 -14.89
CA GLY A 179 5.45 -19.35 -15.68
C GLY A 179 4.71 -19.33 -17.02
N GLN A 180 3.45 -18.88 -17.00
CA GLN A 180 2.66 -18.76 -18.23
C GLN A 180 3.16 -17.64 -19.14
N TYR A 181 3.51 -16.47 -18.59
CA TYR A 181 4.10 -15.38 -19.35
C TYR A 181 5.38 -15.82 -20.07
N LYS A 182 6.31 -16.43 -19.32
CA LYS A 182 7.56 -16.94 -19.87
C LYS A 182 7.33 -17.97 -21.01
N LYS A 183 6.32 -18.85 -20.84
CA LYS A 183 5.97 -19.83 -21.88
C LYS A 183 5.47 -19.18 -23.16
N LEU A 184 4.64 -18.13 -23.04
CA LEU A 184 4.03 -17.46 -24.21
C LEU A 184 5.02 -16.55 -24.95
N THR A 185 5.88 -15.86 -24.20
CA THR A 185 6.80 -14.89 -24.78
C THR A 185 8.16 -15.47 -25.15
N GLY A 186 8.57 -16.59 -24.54
CA GLY A 186 9.93 -17.10 -24.62
C GLY A 186 10.98 -16.27 -23.89
N LEU A 187 10.56 -15.24 -23.12
CA LEU A 187 11.43 -14.31 -22.42
C LEU A 187 11.56 -14.64 -20.94
N TYR A 188 12.77 -14.50 -20.41
CA TYR A 188 13.04 -14.49 -18.98
C TYR A 188 13.42 -13.06 -18.59
N GLU A 189 12.43 -12.27 -18.16
CA GLU A 189 12.58 -10.86 -17.87
C GLU A 189 11.91 -10.44 -16.56
N GLY A 190 12.10 -9.18 -16.15
CA GLY A 190 11.61 -8.63 -14.90
C GLY A 190 10.12 -8.25 -14.87
N VAL A 191 9.27 -8.92 -15.63
CA VAL A 191 7.82 -8.80 -15.54
C VAL A 191 7.30 -9.46 -14.27
N LEU A 192 6.26 -8.89 -13.65
CA LEU A 192 5.71 -9.32 -12.37
C LEU A 192 6.71 -9.20 -11.20
N THR A 193 6.28 -8.66 -10.09
CA THR A 193 7.05 -8.62 -8.84
C THR A 193 6.35 -9.39 -7.72
N GLY A 194 7.13 -9.76 -6.70
CA GLY A 194 6.71 -10.73 -5.69
C GLY A 194 6.99 -12.16 -6.12
N LYS A 195 7.93 -12.35 -7.04
CA LYS A 195 8.41 -13.66 -7.49
C LYS A 195 9.12 -14.40 -6.37
N GLY A 196 9.18 -15.72 -6.47
CA GLY A 196 10.00 -16.55 -5.60
C GLY A 196 11.49 -16.30 -5.81
N LEU A 197 12.29 -16.50 -4.76
CA LEU A 197 13.75 -16.26 -4.80
C LEU A 197 14.48 -17.08 -5.85
N SER A 198 13.95 -18.26 -6.20
CA SER A 198 14.54 -19.15 -7.21
C SER A 198 14.35 -18.66 -8.65
N TYR A 199 13.54 -17.64 -8.89
CA TYR A 199 13.25 -17.14 -10.24
C TYR A 199 13.10 -15.61 -10.29
N GLY A 200 13.97 -14.89 -9.61
CA GLY A 200 14.13 -13.43 -9.73
C GLY A 200 13.41 -12.60 -8.67
N GLY A 201 12.95 -13.22 -7.58
CA GLY A 201 12.41 -12.50 -6.41
C GLY A 201 13.50 -11.80 -5.61
N SER A 202 13.13 -10.78 -4.85
CA SER A 202 14.02 -10.02 -3.97
C SER A 202 13.93 -10.48 -2.52
N LEU A 203 15.07 -10.54 -1.84
CA LEU A 203 15.12 -10.60 -0.38
C LEU A 203 14.49 -9.34 0.23
N ALA A 204 14.18 -9.39 1.52
CA ALA A 204 13.51 -8.34 2.29
C ALA A 204 12.09 -7.94 1.82
N ARG A 205 11.53 -8.55 0.74
CA ARG A 205 10.20 -8.18 0.24
C ARG A 205 9.10 -8.45 1.27
N THR A 206 9.19 -9.53 2.02
CA THR A 206 8.20 -9.88 3.07
C THR A 206 8.22 -8.88 4.21
N GLN A 207 9.39 -8.40 4.60
CA GLN A 207 9.63 -7.44 5.67
C GLN A 207 9.31 -5.99 5.26
N ALA A 208 9.39 -5.71 3.98
CA ALA A 208 9.51 -4.36 3.43
C ALA A 208 8.47 -3.35 3.90
N THR A 209 7.20 -3.73 4.00
CA THR A 209 6.14 -2.80 4.41
C THR A 209 6.28 -2.45 5.89
N GLY A 210 6.46 -3.45 6.76
CA GLY A 210 6.64 -3.24 8.20
C GLY A 210 7.94 -2.51 8.54
N TYR A 211 9.04 -2.89 7.89
CA TYR A 211 10.33 -2.21 8.06
C TYR A 211 10.29 -0.77 7.57
N GLY A 212 9.72 -0.55 6.38
CA GLY A 212 9.55 0.79 5.82
C GLY A 212 8.70 1.70 6.70
N LEU A 213 7.62 1.17 7.27
CA LEU A 213 6.78 1.88 8.23
C LEU A 213 7.59 2.42 9.41
N LEU A 214 8.47 1.60 9.97
CA LEU A 214 9.29 2.00 11.10
C LEU A 214 10.42 2.96 10.71
N TYR A 215 11.02 2.84 9.54
CA TYR A 215 11.97 3.83 9.03
C TYR A 215 11.32 5.20 8.84
N MET A 216 10.12 5.24 8.27
CA MET A 216 9.31 6.45 8.15
C MET A 216 8.98 7.07 9.51
N THR A 217 8.51 6.24 10.46
CA THR A 217 8.14 6.68 11.81
C THR A 217 9.36 7.24 12.56
N ASP A 218 10.49 6.56 12.51
CA ASP A 218 11.74 6.99 13.16
C ASP A 218 12.24 8.31 12.59
N GLU A 219 12.25 8.47 11.27
CA GLU A 219 12.68 9.70 10.60
C GLU A 219 11.74 10.86 10.90
N MET A 220 10.44 10.64 10.84
CA MET A 220 9.44 11.66 11.19
C MET A 220 9.63 12.14 12.64
N LEU A 221 9.82 11.23 13.59
CA LEU A 221 10.04 11.59 14.98
C LEU A 221 11.36 12.37 15.15
N LYS A 222 12.45 11.92 14.52
CA LYS A 222 13.76 12.62 14.56
C LYS A 222 13.68 14.04 14.04
N CYS A 223 13.03 14.25 12.90
CA CYS A 223 12.85 15.59 12.32
C CYS A 223 12.03 16.53 13.24
N ASN A 224 11.21 15.95 14.10
CA ASN A 224 10.45 16.68 15.12
C ASN A 224 11.10 16.66 16.52
N GLY A 225 12.40 16.33 16.61
CA GLY A 225 13.17 16.37 17.86
C GLY A 225 12.86 15.27 18.85
N VAL A 226 12.21 14.19 18.42
CA VAL A 226 11.81 13.06 19.26
C VAL A 226 12.56 11.79 18.86
N SER A 227 13.02 11.01 19.85
CA SER A 227 13.61 9.69 19.59
C SER A 227 12.57 8.59 19.69
N LEU A 228 12.56 7.67 18.74
CA LEU A 228 11.75 6.45 18.80
C LEU A 228 12.25 5.48 19.88
N LYS A 229 13.57 5.52 20.19
CA LYS A 229 14.18 4.66 21.20
C LYS A 229 13.56 4.89 22.58
N GLY A 230 13.16 3.80 23.23
CA GLY A 230 12.49 3.80 24.52
C GLY A 230 10.99 4.09 24.50
N LYS A 231 10.40 4.34 23.33
CA LYS A 231 8.98 4.58 23.18
C LYS A 231 8.16 3.29 23.19
N THR A 232 6.93 3.36 23.72
CA THR A 232 5.96 2.28 23.65
C THR A 232 5.13 2.40 22.37
N VAL A 233 4.86 1.26 21.74
CA VAL A 233 4.19 1.21 20.44
C VAL A 233 2.99 0.28 20.48
N ALA A 234 1.80 0.76 20.11
CA ALA A 234 0.65 -0.09 19.81
C ALA A 234 0.62 -0.45 18.34
N VAL A 235 0.48 -1.74 18.04
CA VAL A 235 0.35 -2.26 16.67
C VAL A 235 -0.94 -3.04 16.58
N SER A 236 -1.73 -2.81 15.53
CA SER A 236 -2.86 -3.67 15.18
C SER A 236 -2.48 -4.69 14.12
N GLY A 237 -3.22 -5.79 14.08
CA GLY A 237 -2.93 -6.89 13.16
C GLY A 237 -1.88 -7.86 13.69
N SER A 238 -1.74 -8.96 12.97
CA SER A 238 -0.75 -10.02 13.17
C SER A 238 -0.37 -10.70 11.84
N GLY A 239 -0.58 -10.00 10.74
CA GLY A 239 -0.09 -10.36 9.40
C GLY A 239 1.31 -9.80 9.14
N ASN A 240 1.79 -9.93 7.91
CA ASN A 240 3.14 -9.51 7.51
C ASN A 240 3.50 -8.10 7.96
N VAL A 241 2.63 -7.11 7.69
CA VAL A 241 2.93 -5.71 8.04
C VAL A 241 3.13 -5.57 9.54
N ALA A 242 2.23 -6.10 10.34
CA ALA A 242 2.28 -6.00 11.81
C ALA A 242 3.47 -6.75 12.41
N ILE A 243 3.71 -7.99 12.00
CA ILE A 243 4.83 -8.82 12.51
C ILE A 243 6.17 -8.12 12.28
N TYR A 244 6.40 -7.63 11.05
CA TYR A 244 7.67 -6.99 10.71
C TYR A 244 7.78 -5.53 11.18
N ALA A 245 6.64 -4.86 11.42
CA ALA A 245 6.65 -3.59 12.15
C ALA A 245 7.08 -3.79 13.63
N ILE A 246 6.54 -4.82 14.29
CA ILE A 246 6.91 -5.18 15.66
C ILE A 246 8.42 -5.55 15.74
N GLU A 247 8.91 -6.37 14.81
CA GLU A 247 10.32 -6.76 14.75
C GLU A 247 11.24 -5.54 14.56
N LYS A 248 10.91 -4.66 13.62
CA LYS A 248 11.74 -3.47 13.36
C LYS A 248 11.66 -2.46 14.51
N ALA A 249 10.51 -2.34 15.18
CA ALA A 249 10.38 -1.50 16.36
C ALA A 249 11.38 -1.91 17.46
N TRP A 250 11.48 -3.20 17.75
CA TRP A 250 12.49 -3.72 18.67
C TRP A 250 13.92 -3.42 18.21
N GLN A 251 14.23 -3.60 16.93
CA GLN A 251 15.56 -3.31 16.38
C GLN A 251 15.93 -1.83 16.53
N LEU A 252 14.96 -0.92 16.46
CA LEU A 252 15.16 0.52 16.66
C LEU A 252 15.08 0.96 18.13
N GLY A 253 14.91 0.01 19.06
CA GLY A 253 14.90 0.26 20.49
C GLY A 253 13.58 0.75 21.06
N ALA A 254 12.48 0.65 20.31
CA ALA A 254 11.12 0.85 20.82
C ALA A 254 10.54 -0.45 21.37
N LYS A 255 9.48 -0.34 22.18
CA LYS A 255 8.81 -1.48 22.80
C LYS A 255 7.38 -1.64 22.23
N PRO A 256 7.14 -2.52 21.25
CA PRO A 256 5.79 -2.85 20.80
C PRO A 256 5.07 -3.70 21.86
N VAL A 257 3.88 -3.27 22.27
CA VAL A 257 3.16 -3.88 23.41
C VAL A 257 1.82 -4.49 23.01
N THR A 258 1.36 -4.33 21.77
CA THR A 258 0.10 -4.91 21.31
C THR A 258 0.23 -5.59 19.95
N CYS A 259 -0.64 -6.55 19.69
CA CYS A 259 -0.98 -7.06 18.36
C CYS A 259 -2.43 -7.54 18.37
N SER A 260 -3.05 -7.72 17.18
CA SER A 260 -4.46 -8.11 17.11
C SER A 260 -4.75 -9.06 15.94
N ASP A 261 -5.84 -9.79 16.02
CA ASP A 261 -6.42 -10.53 14.90
C ASP A 261 -7.95 -10.37 14.84
N SER A 262 -8.63 -11.13 14.01
CA SER A 262 -10.08 -11.01 13.85
C SER A 262 -10.89 -11.45 15.08
N THR A 263 -10.29 -12.19 16.01
CA THR A 263 -10.96 -12.71 17.21
C THR A 263 -10.68 -11.90 18.46
N GLY A 264 -9.53 -11.21 18.52
CA GLY A 264 -9.15 -10.44 19.71
C GLY A 264 -7.83 -9.69 19.54
N TRP A 265 -7.33 -9.21 20.64
CA TRP A 265 -6.05 -8.51 20.69
C TRP A 265 -5.27 -8.88 21.96
N VAL A 266 -3.98 -8.70 21.88
CA VAL A 266 -3.05 -9.00 22.99
C VAL A 266 -2.40 -7.71 23.47
N TYR A 267 -2.34 -7.54 24.78
CA TYR A 267 -1.47 -6.60 25.46
C TYR A 267 -0.36 -7.35 26.21
N ASP A 268 0.88 -7.06 25.92
CA ASP A 268 2.05 -7.58 26.64
C ASP A 268 2.87 -6.41 27.18
N PRO A 269 2.80 -6.11 28.49
CA PRO A 269 3.54 -5.00 29.11
C PRO A 269 5.06 -5.19 29.03
N GLU A 270 5.56 -6.43 28.91
CA GLU A 270 6.98 -6.72 28.69
C GLU A 270 7.39 -6.53 27.23
N GLY A 271 6.42 -6.37 26.34
CA GLY A 271 6.58 -6.24 24.88
C GLY A 271 6.39 -7.56 24.15
N ILE A 272 5.85 -7.46 22.95
CA ILE A 272 5.51 -8.62 22.10
C ILE A 272 6.79 -9.41 21.76
N ASP A 273 6.76 -10.71 22.07
CA ASP A 273 7.81 -11.66 21.67
C ASP A 273 7.67 -12.00 20.18
N VAL A 274 8.62 -11.53 19.40
CA VAL A 274 8.60 -11.67 17.93
C VAL A 274 8.72 -13.12 17.49
N ALA A 275 9.58 -13.90 18.15
CA ALA A 275 9.81 -15.29 17.79
C ALA A 275 8.55 -16.14 18.02
N LEU A 276 7.92 -15.96 19.17
CA LEU A 276 6.65 -16.61 19.50
C LEU A 276 5.52 -16.14 18.58
N LEU A 277 5.45 -14.83 18.26
CA LEU A 277 4.43 -14.32 17.34
C LEU A 277 4.56 -14.94 15.94
N LYS A 278 5.80 -15.07 15.41
CA LYS A 278 6.08 -15.73 14.13
C LYS A 278 5.72 -17.22 14.18
N GLU A 279 6.09 -17.92 15.25
CA GLU A 279 5.71 -19.32 15.43
C GLU A 279 4.19 -19.50 15.34
N VAL A 280 3.44 -18.69 16.10
CA VAL A 280 1.97 -18.80 16.15
C VAL A 280 1.33 -18.44 14.82
N LYS A 281 1.78 -17.34 14.17
CA LYS A 281 1.09 -16.78 12.99
C LYS A 281 1.60 -17.32 11.66
N GLU A 282 2.90 -17.47 11.50
CA GLU A 282 3.51 -17.88 10.21
C GLU A 282 3.64 -19.39 10.11
N VAL A 283 4.01 -20.07 11.20
CA VAL A 283 4.21 -21.53 11.21
C VAL A 283 2.90 -22.25 11.50
N ASN A 284 2.29 -22.00 12.67
CA ASN A 284 1.11 -22.72 13.12
C ASN A 284 -0.19 -22.20 12.49
N ARG A 285 -0.18 -20.98 11.92
CA ARG A 285 -1.36 -20.27 11.39
C ARG A 285 -2.52 -20.20 12.39
N ALA A 286 -2.18 -20.12 13.68
CA ALA A 286 -3.11 -20.14 14.79
C ALA A 286 -3.62 -18.74 15.17
N ARG A 287 -4.52 -18.69 16.14
CA ARG A 287 -5.06 -17.45 16.72
C ARG A 287 -4.15 -16.93 17.83
N LEU A 288 -4.30 -15.64 18.17
CA LEU A 288 -3.51 -15.01 19.24
C LEU A 288 -3.80 -15.55 20.63
N THR A 289 -4.89 -16.31 20.83
CA THR A 289 -5.13 -17.10 22.04
C THR A 289 -3.99 -18.09 22.32
N GLU A 290 -3.36 -18.68 21.27
CA GLU A 290 -2.20 -19.54 21.43
C GLU A 290 -0.97 -18.76 21.88
N TYR A 291 -0.78 -17.55 21.39
CA TYR A 291 0.30 -16.66 21.84
C TYR A 291 0.15 -16.36 23.35
N ALA A 292 -1.03 -15.92 23.77
CA ALA A 292 -1.28 -15.60 25.18
C ALA A 292 -1.14 -16.83 26.10
N ALA A 293 -1.52 -18.01 25.64
CA ALA A 293 -1.35 -19.25 26.40
C ALA A 293 0.12 -19.62 26.64
N LYS A 294 1.05 -19.23 25.74
CA LYS A 294 2.48 -19.49 25.84
C LYS A 294 3.30 -18.35 26.47
N ARG A 295 2.71 -17.17 26.66
CA ARG A 295 3.37 -15.95 27.16
C ARG A 295 2.71 -15.46 28.44
N PRO A 296 3.26 -15.74 29.64
CA PRO A 296 2.64 -15.41 30.93
C PRO A 296 2.36 -13.92 31.16
N SER A 297 3.14 -13.02 30.58
CA SER A 297 2.93 -11.57 30.67
C SER A 297 1.81 -11.05 29.76
N ALA A 298 1.42 -11.83 28.73
CA ALA A 298 0.45 -11.41 27.74
C ALA A 298 -0.99 -11.54 28.27
N GLN A 299 -1.78 -10.52 28.01
CA GLN A 299 -3.22 -10.47 28.31
C GLN A 299 -3.99 -10.53 26.99
N TYR A 300 -4.83 -11.54 26.83
CA TYR A 300 -5.70 -11.67 25.66
C TYR A 300 -7.07 -11.07 25.95
N HIS A 301 -7.56 -10.24 25.04
CA HIS A 301 -8.85 -9.57 25.07
C HIS A 301 -9.69 -10.06 23.90
N ASP A 302 -10.80 -10.71 24.20
CA ASP A 302 -11.71 -11.30 23.21
C ASP A 302 -12.73 -10.27 22.72
N LYS A 303 -12.76 -10.00 21.40
CA LYS A 303 -13.71 -9.07 20.77
C LYS A 303 -15.17 -9.45 20.93
N ALA A 304 -15.48 -10.72 21.20
CA ALA A 304 -16.85 -11.16 21.42
C ALA A 304 -17.39 -10.77 22.80
N THR A 305 -16.51 -10.59 23.77
CA THR A 305 -16.89 -10.32 25.17
C THR A 305 -16.48 -8.91 25.64
N GLU A 306 -15.49 -8.30 25.03
CA GLU A 306 -14.96 -7.00 25.40
C GLU A 306 -15.18 -5.97 24.29
N LYS A 307 -15.59 -4.75 24.68
CA LYS A 307 -15.83 -3.64 23.74
C LYS A 307 -14.59 -2.80 23.46
N ASN A 308 -13.54 -2.93 24.30
CA ASN A 308 -12.29 -2.22 24.14
C ASN A 308 -11.43 -2.85 23.04
N ASN A 309 -10.46 -2.08 22.54
CA ASN A 309 -9.49 -2.53 21.55
C ASN A 309 -8.09 -2.08 21.97
N GLN A 310 -7.07 -2.45 21.20
CA GLN A 310 -5.67 -2.14 21.47
C GLN A 310 -5.36 -0.64 21.58
N TRP A 311 -6.23 0.25 21.06
CA TRP A 311 -6.05 1.70 21.11
C TRP A 311 -6.35 2.30 22.49
N THR A 312 -6.90 1.51 23.40
CA THR A 312 -7.11 1.92 24.81
C THR A 312 -5.83 1.85 25.64
N VAL A 313 -4.81 1.16 25.15
CA VAL A 313 -3.50 1.06 25.83
C VAL A 313 -2.76 2.39 25.72
N LYS A 314 -2.21 2.84 26.85
CA LYS A 314 -1.38 4.06 26.87
C LYS A 314 -0.04 3.78 26.18
N VAL A 315 0.18 4.43 25.04
CA VAL A 315 1.39 4.29 24.22
C VAL A 315 1.84 5.64 23.67
N ASP A 316 3.10 5.71 23.26
CA ASP A 316 3.66 6.89 22.59
C ASP A 316 3.33 6.92 21.09
N VAL A 317 3.31 5.76 20.44
CA VAL A 317 3.13 5.63 18.98
C VAL A 317 2.06 4.58 18.68
N ALA A 318 1.19 4.86 17.71
CA ALA A 318 0.20 3.91 17.21
C ALA A 318 0.45 3.60 15.73
N LEU A 319 0.51 2.30 15.41
CA LEU A 319 0.73 1.78 14.07
C LEU A 319 -0.43 0.89 13.64
N PRO A 320 -1.47 1.44 13.00
CA PRO A 320 -2.57 0.64 12.47
C PRO A 320 -2.11 -0.16 11.24
N CYS A 321 -2.02 -1.50 11.41
CA CYS A 321 -1.45 -2.44 10.44
C CYS A 321 -2.40 -3.56 10.02
N ALA A 322 -3.69 -3.49 10.37
CA ALA A 322 -4.63 -4.57 10.11
C ALA A 322 -5.55 -4.29 8.91
N THR A 323 -6.60 -3.51 9.09
CA THR A 323 -7.66 -3.36 8.09
C THR A 323 -8.09 -1.91 7.90
N GLN A 324 -8.78 -1.66 6.79
CA GLN A 324 -9.39 -0.36 6.50
C GLN A 324 -10.39 0.05 7.61
N ASN A 325 -10.40 1.33 7.98
CA ASN A 325 -11.31 1.95 8.96
C ASN A 325 -11.30 1.27 10.34
N GLU A 326 -10.19 0.71 10.76
CA GLU A 326 -10.05 0.06 12.06
C GLU A 326 -9.84 1.04 13.23
N LEU A 327 -9.44 2.28 12.95
CA LEU A 327 -9.22 3.33 13.94
C LEU A 327 -10.20 4.48 13.66
N ASN A 328 -11.20 4.61 14.52
CA ASN A 328 -12.27 5.59 14.39
C ASN A 328 -12.05 6.82 15.29
N LEU A 329 -12.97 7.78 15.27
CA LEU A 329 -12.87 9.01 16.06
C LEU A 329 -12.78 8.78 17.56
N ASP A 330 -13.49 7.80 18.11
CA ASP A 330 -13.47 7.54 19.56
C ASP A 330 -12.15 6.89 19.98
N ASP A 331 -11.58 6.03 19.14
CA ASP A 331 -10.23 5.51 19.30
C ASP A 331 -9.19 6.65 19.26
N ALA A 332 -9.33 7.59 18.34
CA ALA A 332 -8.45 8.75 18.23
C ALA A 332 -8.51 9.65 19.47
N LYS A 333 -9.71 9.91 20.01
CA LYS A 333 -9.88 10.65 21.27
C LYS A 333 -9.18 9.94 22.43
N THR A 334 -9.30 8.62 22.49
CA THR A 334 -8.68 7.79 23.52
C THR A 334 -7.15 7.86 23.43
N LEU A 335 -6.59 7.66 22.24
CA LEU A 335 -5.15 7.75 22.02
C LEU A 335 -4.59 9.14 22.38
N VAL A 336 -5.26 10.22 21.97
CA VAL A 336 -4.86 11.59 22.30
C VAL A 336 -4.93 11.83 23.81
N SER A 337 -6.00 11.41 24.48
CA SER A 337 -6.13 11.55 25.93
C SER A 337 -5.07 10.77 26.70
N ASN A 338 -4.58 9.65 26.13
CA ASN A 338 -3.49 8.85 26.67
C ASN A 338 -2.10 9.40 26.34
N GLY A 339 -2.01 10.47 25.53
CA GLY A 339 -0.76 11.17 25.23
C GLY A 339 0.02 10.57 24.05
N VAL A 340 -0.67 9.94 23.08
CA VAL A 340 -0.01 9.49 21.83
C VAL A 340 0.64 10.69 21.12
N ILE A 341 1.86 10.52 20.65
CA ILE A 341 2.61 11.57 19.95
C ILE A 341 2.61 11.38 18.42
N ALA A 342 2.45 10.14 17.96
CA ALA A 342 2.48 9.82 16.54
C ALA A 342 1.54 8.67 16.16
N VAL A 343 0.94 8.78 14.98
CA VAL A 343 0.19 7.71 14.30
C VAL A 343 0.72 7.56 12.88
N CYS A 344 1.20 6.36 12.51
CA CYS A 344 1.70 6.07 11.17
C CYS A 344 1.00 4.83 10.61
N GLU A 345 0.40 4.96 9.44
CA GLU A 345 -0.47 3.93 8.87
C GLU A 345 0.31 2.83 8.13
N GLY A 346 0.32 1.61 8.66
CA GLY A 346 0.86 0.44 7.99
C GLY A 346 -0.11 -0.20 7.00
N ALA A 347 -1.41 -0.18 7.31
CA ALA A 347 -2.46 -0.62 6.40
C ALA A 347 -2.87 0.47 5.39
N ASN A 348 -3.73 0.13 4.45
CA ASN A 348 -4.31 1.11 3.54
C ASN A 348 -5.58 1.71 4.17
N MET A 349 -5.59 3.02 4.37
CA MET A 349 -6.70 3.79 4.97
C MET A 349 -7.27 3.16 6.26
N PRO A 350 -6.45 2.83 7.26
CA PRO A 350 -6.94 2.22 8.49
C PRO A 350 -7.63 3.21 9.41
N THR A 351 -7.34 4.50 9.28
CA THR A 351 -7.87 5.59 10.09
C THR A 351 -9.00 6.30 9.35
N THR A 352 -10.13 6.53 10.01
CA THR A 352 -11.24 7.29 9.41
C THR A 352 -10.85 8.76 9.21
N LEU A 353 -11.54 9.45 8.30
CA LEU A 353 -11.24 10.86 8.00
C LEU A 353 -11.38 11.74 9.25
N GLU A 354 -12.47 11.55 10.02
CA GLU A 354 -12.71 12.32 11.25
C GLU A 354 -11.62 12.07 12.30
N ALA A 355 -11.10 10.83 12.37
CA ALA A 355 -10.01 10.50 13.29
C ALA A 355 -8.68 11.15 12.83
N THR A 356 -8.41 11.15 11.53
CA THR A 356 -7.23 11.82 10.95
C THR A 356 -7.25 13.32 11.23
N GLU A 357 -8.38 13.98 10.97
CA GLU A 357 -8.54 15.40 11.28
C GLU A 357 -8.39 15.69 12.79
N TYR A 358 -8.91 14.80 13.63
CA TYR A 358 -8.79 14.95 15.08
C TYR A 358 -7.33 14.86 15.54
N PHE A 359 -6.53 13.90 15.01
CA PHE A 359 -5.10 13.81 15.31
C PHE A 359 -4.37 15.09 14.91
N GLN A 360 -4.58 15.57 13.69
CA GLN A 360 -3.94 16.79 13.18
C GLN A 360 -4.28 18.03 14.04
N LYS A 361 -5.56 18.19 14.39
CA LYS A 361 -6.01 19.31 15.25
C LYS A 361 -5.42 19.27 16.67
N ASN A 362 -5.05 18.11 17.17
CA ASN A 362 -4.48 17.93 18.50
C ASN A 362 -2.94 17.78 18.50
N GLY A 363 -2.27 18.11 17.38
CA GLY A 363 -0.82 18.14 17.31
C GLY A 363 -0.15 16.76 17.32
N VAL A 364 -0.89 15.69 16.99
CA VAL A 364 -0.32 14.36 16.81
C VAL A 364 0.30 14.27 15.42
N TYR A 365 1.53 13.82 15.33
CA TYR A 365 2.18 13.58 14.04
C TYR A 365 1.48 12.41 13.33
N PHE A 366 0.87 12.69 12.19
CA PHE A 366 0.11 11.70 11.43
C PHE A 366 0.70 11.50 10.04
N VAL A 367 1.13 10.26 9.72
CA VAL A 367 1.64 9.90 8.40
C VAL A 367 0.69 8.93 7.71
N PRO A 368 0.16 9.30 6.51
CA PRO A 368 -0.82 8.49 5.81
C PRO A 368 -0.21 7.24 5.19
N GLY A 369 -1.01 6.19 5.05
CA GLY A 369 -0.60 4.88 4.54
C GLY A 369 0.10 4.92 3.19
N LYS A 370 -0.35 5.79 2.26
CA LYS A 370 0.30 5.92 0.94
C LYS A 370 1.79 6.27 1.01
N ALA A 371 2.22 6.97 2.07
CA ALA A 371 3.62 7.26 2.35
C ALA A 371 4.22 6.21 3.30
N ALA A 372 3.60 5.97 4.43
CA ALA A 372 4.15 5.13 5.50
C ALA A 372 4.27 3.64 5.10
N ASN A 373 3.36 3.12 4.28
CA ASN A 373 3.41 1.73 3.81
C ASN A 373 4.05 1.56 2.42
N ALA A 374 4.71 2.58 1.88
CA ALA A 374 5.33 2.54 0.56
C ALA A 374 6.51 1.55 0.46
N GLY A 375 7.02 1.03 1.57
CA GLY A 375 8.12 0.07 1.60
C GLY A 375 7.89 -1.15 0.72
N GLY A 376 6.67 -1.67 0.68
CA GLY A 376 6.32 -2.81 -0.17
C GLY A 376 6.48 -2.55 -1.65
N VAL A 377 6.00 -1.42 -2.17
CA VAL A 377 6.15 -1.05 -3.58
C VAL A 377 7.58 -0.61 -3.89
N ALA A 378 8.26 0.06 -2.96
CA ALA A 378 9.67 0.41 -3.10
C ALA A 378 10.54 -0.85 -3.31
N THR A 379 10.38 -1.86 -2.47
CA THR A 379 11.13 -3.12 -2.63
C THR A 379 10.71 -3.87 -3.89
N SER A 380 9.46 -3.77 -4.32
CA SER A 380 9.06 -4.31 -5.63
C SER A 380 9.79 -3.62 -6.78
N ALA A 381 10.02 -2.31 -6.72
CA ALA A 381 10.82 -1.60 -7.73
C ALA A 381 12.32 -1.97 -7.64
N LEU A 382 12.84 -2.21 -6.42
CA LEU A 382 14.19 -2.76 -6.25
C LEU A 382 14.32 -4.18 -6.84
N GLU A 383 13.27 -5.01 -6.77
CA GLU A 383 13.21 -6.30 -7.47
C GLU A 383 13.34 -6.12 -8.99
N MET A 384 12.64 -5.12 -9.55
CA MET A 384 12.76 -4.78 -10.97
C MET A 384 14.21 -4.39 -11.33
N SER A 385 14.87 -3.57 -10.51
CA SER A 385 16.27 -3.19 -10.71
C SER A 385 17.19 -4.39 -10.71
N GLN A 386 17.07 -5.28 -9.72
CA GLN A 386 17.84 -6.53 -9.66
C GLN A 386 17.62 -7.42 -10.89
N ASN A 387 16.36 -7.49 -11.37
CA ASN A 387 16.04 -8.26 -12.57
C ASN A 387 16.68 -7.66 -13.83
N SER A 388 16.71 -6.33 -13.96
CA SER A 388 17.34 -5.63 -15.08
C SER A 388 18.86 -5.82 -15.09
N GLU A 389 19.50 -5.80 -13.93
CA GLU A 389 20.93 -6.07 -13.76
C GLU A 389 21.27 -7.56 -13.89
N ARG A 390 20.29 -8.45 -13.78
CA ARG A 390 20.42 -9.93 -13.66
C ARG A 390 21.27 -10.35 -12.45
N LEU A 391 21.15 -9.60 -11.36
CA LEU A 391 21.81 -9.83 -10.08
C LEU A 391 20.78 -10.04 -8.97
N SER A 392 21.24 -10.62 -7.87
CA SER A 392 20.50 -10.68 -6.62
C SER A 392 21.31 -9.95 -5.55
N TRP A 393 20.67 -8.98 -4.90
CA TRP A 393 21.28 -8.27 -3.78
C TRP A 393 21.08 -9.02 -2.46
N THR A 394 21.96 -8.81 -1.51
CA THR A 394 21.82 -9.34 -0.15
C THR A 394 20.63 -8.70 0.56
N PHE A 395 20.21 -9.29 1.67
CA PHE A 395 19.16 -8.72 2.50
C PHE A 395 19.55 -7.31 3.00
N GLU A 396 20.78 -7.14 3.42
CA GLU A 396 21.34 -5.89 3.95
C GLU A 396 21.38 -4.78 2.87
N GLU A 397 21.73 -5.12 1.63
CA GLU A 397 21.71 -4.18 0.52
C GLU A 397 20.30 -3.69 0.19
N VAL A 398 19.33 -4.61 0.18
CA VAL A 398 17.93 -4.24 -0.07
C VAL A 398 17.36 -3.43 1.09
N ASP A 399 17.63 -3.82 2.36
CA ASP A 399 17.13 -3.11 3.55
C ASP A 399 17.75 -1.70 3.68
N ALA A 400 19.03 -1.54 3.35
CA ALA A 400 19.67 -0.22 3.33
C ALA A 400 19.02 0.71 2.28
N LYS A 401 18.82 0.22 1.04
CA LYS A 401 18.12 0.98 -0.01
C LYS A 401 16.68 1.30 0.38
N LEU A 402 15.97 0.35 0.99
CA LEU A 402 14.62 0.56 1.51
C LEU A 402 14.59 1.69 2.54
N LYS A 403 15.52 1.68 3.49
CA LYS A 403 15.63 2.73 4.50
C LYS A 403 15.84 4.10 3.86
N ASP A 404 16.78 4.22 2.93
CA ASP A 404 17.07 5.49 2.25
C ASP A 404 15.84 5.99 1.46
N ILE A 405 15.10 5.10 0.80
CA ILE A 405 13.86 5.47 0.11
C ILE A 405 12.82 6.00 1.10
N MET A 406 12.59 5.32 2.23
CA MET A 406 11.58 5.74 3.20
C MET A 406 11.94 7.07 3.89
N VAL A 407 13.21 7.29 4.18
CA VAL A 407 13.74 8.57 4.69
C VAL A 407 13.49 9.68 3.66
N ASN A 408 13.84 9.45 2.40
CA ASN A 408 13.62 10.43 1.33
C ASN A 408 12.13 10.72 1.09
N ILE A 409 11.25 9.72 1.21
CA ILE A 409 9.79 9.95 1.15
C ILE A 409 9.37 10.94 2.23
N PHE A 410 9.85 10.75 3.47
CA PHE A 410 9.50 11.65 4.57
C PHE A 410 9.97 13.09 4.30
N HIS A 411 11.22 13.28 3.91
CA HIS A 411 11.74 14.61 3.59
C HIS A 411 10.95 15.28 2.46
N ASN A 412 10.64 14.55 1.39
CA ASN A 412 9.88 15.10 0.26
C ASN A 412 8.47 15.56 0.66
N LEU A 413 7.76 14.80 1.49
CA LEU A 413 6.43 15.19 1.93
C LEU A 413 6.46 16.33 2.96
N ASP A 414 7.45 16.38 3.83
CA ASP A 414 7.65 17.45 4.81
C ASP A 414 8.00 18.77 4.12
N ASP A 415 8.96 18.75 3.19
CA ASP A 415 9.33 19.91 2.37
C ASP A 415 8.15 20.42 1.54
N ALA A 416 7.37 19.52 0.95
CA ALA A 416 6.16 19.88 0.22
C ALA A 416 5.13 20.56 1.13
N SER A 417 4.89 20.02 2.32
CA SER A 417 3.97 20.62 3.28
C SER A 417 4.41 22.03 3.70
N LYS A 418 5.68 22.21 4.02
CA LYS A 418 6.27 23.51 4.39
C LYS A 418 6.18 24.54 3.25
N LYS A 419 6.54 24.12 2.04
CA LYS A 419 6.52 24.99 0.85
C LYS A 419 5.15 25.62 0.57
N TYR A 420 4.09 24.90 0.87
CA TYR A 420 2.71 25.36 0.62
C TYR A 420 2.00 25.84 1.89
N GLY A 421 2.73 26.12 2.98
CA GLY A 421 2.17 26.68 4.22
C GLY A 421 1.29 25.72 5.01
N LEU A 422 1.53 24.42 4.86
CA LEU A 422 0.80 23.31 5.50
C LEU A 422 1.72 22.51 6.43
N GLU A 423 2.66 23.19 7.09
CA GLU A 423 3.66 22.57 7.97
C GLU A 423 3.03 21.58 8.97
N GLY A 424 3.58 20.35 9.05
CA GLY A 424 3.06 19.29 9.89
C GLY A 424 1.85 18.53 9.31
N ASN A 425 1.26 18.98 8.22
CA ASN A 425 0.22 18.24 7.50
C ASN A 425 0.84 17.28 6.48
N TYR A 426 1.28 16.12 6.97
CA TYR A 426 1.94 15.12 6.13
C TYR A 426 0.99 14.41 5.15
N VAL A 427 -0.32 14.48 5.37
CA VAL A 427 -1.33 13.99 4.41
C VAL A 427 -1.32 14.85 3.14
N ALA A 428 -1.42 16.16 3.32
CA ALA A 428 -1.32 17.11 2.22
C ALA A 428 0.07 17.07 1.58
N GLY A 429 1.14 17.03 2.39
CA GLY A 429 2.51 16.93 1.91
C GLY A 429 2.73 15.73 1.00
N ALA A 430 2.23 14.54 1.36
CA ALA A 430 2.33 13.34 0.54
C ALA A 430 1.60 13.49 -0.81
N ASN A 431 0.39 14.02 -0.81
CA ASN A 431 -0.36 14.24 -2.04
C ASN A 431 0.33 15.27 -2.95
N ILE A 432 0.79 16.38 -2.38
CA ILE A 432 1.48 17.45 -3.13
C ILE A 432 2.80 16.95 -3.71
N ALA A 433 3.65 16.29 -2.91
CA ALA A 433 4.93 15.78 -3.38
C ALA A 433 4.76 14.76 -4.51
N GLY A 434 3.82 13.81 -4.33
CA GLY A 434 3.50 12.81 -5.36
C GLY A 434 2.98 13.44 -6.64
N PHE A 435 2.06 14.41 -6.54
CA PHE A 435 1.49 15.11 -7.68
C PHE A 435 2.53 15.92 -8.46
N LEU A 436 3.33 16.74 -7.78
CA LEU A 436 4.28 17.63 -8.45
C LEU A 436 5.28 16.88 -9.32
N LYS A 437 5.79 15.75 -8.84
CA LYS A 437 6.70 14.92 -9.62
C LYS A 437 6.07 14.40 -10.91
N VAL A 438 4.83 13.91 -10.84
CA VAL A 438 4.09 13.42 -12.00
C VAL A 438 3.74 14.56 -12.95
N ALA A 439 3.25 15.69 -12.42
CA ALA A 439 2.91 16.87 -13.20
C ALA A 439 4.12 17.41 -13.96
N ASP A 440 5.28 17.51 -13.32
CA ASP A 440 6.51 17.97 -13.97
C ASP A 440 6.95 17.02 -15.10
N ALA A 441 6.87 15.71 -14.88
CA ALA A 441 7.18 14.71 -15.91
C ALA A 441 6.19 14.79 -17.09
N MET A 442 4.88 14.88 -16.83
CA MET A 442 3.85 15.03 -17.87
C MET A 442 4.05 16.31 -18.69
N ASN A 443 4.41 17.42 -18.04
CA ASN A 443 4.66 18.68 -18.73
C ASN A 443 5.96 18.63 -19.57
N ALA A 444 7.02 18.01 -19.04
CA ALA A 444 8.29 17.89 -19.74
C ALA A 444 8.22 17.00 -20.99
N GLN A 445 7.40 15.96 -20.96
CA GLN A 445 7.20 15.03 -22.07
C GLN A 445 6.19 15.53 -23.12
N GLY A 446 5.45 16.59 -22.81
CA GLY A 446 4.47 17.18 -23.73
C GLY A 446 3.11 16.51 -23.68
N ILE A 447 2.35 16.67 -24.76
CA ILE A 447 0.99 16.10 -24.90
C ILE A 447 1.11 14.82 -25.72
N VAL A 448 1.22 13.69 -25.03
CA VAL A 448 1.36 12.36 -25.61
C VAL A 448 0.22 11.46 -25.18
#